data_4ba06bc7b8356037821f00bdac886476
#
_entry.id   4ba06bc7b8356037821f00bdac886476
#
_cell.length_a   1.000
_cell.length_b   1.000
_cell.length_c   1.000
_cell.angle_alpha   90.00
_cell.angle_beta   90.00
_cell.angle_gamma   90.00
#
_symmetry.space_group_name_H-M   'P 1'
#
loop_
_entity.id
_entity.type
_entity.pdbx_description
1 polymer ?
#
loop_
_entity_poly.entity_id
_entity_poly.type
_entity_poly.pdbx_seq_one_letter_code
_entity_poly.pdbx_strand_id
1 'polypeptide(L)'
;MLRVALGAIWLVDGALQFQPFMFTKSFVSDVLIASAQGNPGFVLRPTISLAHWIAPDIAIWNAAFASIQVLIGAGLVIGALRHRPQLLRITLAGSFLWSVLVWWLSEGLGGSLTGGSPLSGAPGAVVLYVIAGVLLWPGPSTGEAQMPAPLLGGPAARGTWLALWAFSGFLLLEPANQAKGALSSLIAQAGSGEPGFVNSLLSGAAATLRGTGPWSTMLIALVMLAIGIAVAFDFHPRSFLVASIVLAVGIWVFGEAFGAILTGQGTDPNSGPLLVLFALCMWSGLAGAPASLQTTATGPGFAPEALTGSTSGVIAASASREKFAT
;
A
#
# COMPACT_ATOMS: atom_id res chain seq x y z
N MET A 1 -14.26 -1.95 -7.49
CA MET A 1 -13.49 -0.79 -7.99
C MET A 1 -12.02 -0.85 -7.57
N LEU A 2 -11.65 -0.98 -6.28
CA LEU A 2 -10.23 -0.95 -5.84
C LEU A 2 -9.34 -2.04 -6.46
N ARG A 3 -9.86 -3.26 -6.68
CA ARG A 3 -9.14 -4.33 -7.42
C ARG A 3 -8.86 -3.95 -8.87
N VAL A 4 -9.79 -3.24 -9.50
CA VAL A 4 -9.60 -2.71 -10.86
C VAL A 4 -8.53 -1.63 -10.85
N ALA A 5 -8.53 -0.74 -9.83
CA ALA A 5 -7.50 0.28 -9.69
C ALA A 5 -6.10 -0.32 -9.51
N LEU A 6 -5.94 -1.35 -8.65
CA LEU A 6 -4.67 -2.06 -8.51
C LEU A 6 -4.24 -2.71 -9.83
N GLY A 7 -5.18 -3.34 -10.55
CA GLY A 7 -4.89 -3.91 -11.87
C GLY A 7 -4.51 -2.86 -12.92
N ALA A 8 -5.14 -1.68 -12.87
CA ALA A 8 -4.81 -0.57 -13.76
C ALA A 8 -3.39 -0.03 -13.51
N ILE A 9 -2.97 0.06 -12.23
CA ILE A 9 -1.60 0.46 -11.90
C ILE A 9 -0.61 -0.56 -12.47
N TRP A 10 -0.82 -1.88 -12.29
CA TRP A 10 0.00 -2.92 -12.90
C TRP A 10 0.04 -2.86 -14.44
N LEU A 11 -1.07 -2.47 -15.09
CA LEU A 11 -1.07 -2.25 -16.54
C LEU A 11 -0.23 -1.04 -16.94
N VAL A 12 -0.22 0.01 -16.14
CA VAL A 12 0.66 1.17 -16.35
C VAL A 12 2.13 0.75 -16.21
N ASP A 13 2.49 -0.01 -15.17
CA ASP A 13 3.85 -0.54 -14.99
C ASP A 13 4.29 -1.34 -16.23
N GLY A 14 3.45 -2.31 -16.64
CA GLY A 14 3.74 -3.09 -17.84
C GLY A 14 3.87 -2.24 -19.10
N ALA A 15 3.06 -1.19 -19.25
CA ALA A 15 3.15 -0.26 -20.37
C ALA A 15 4.45 0.56 -20.33
N LEU A 16 4.87 1.01 -19.16
CA LEU A 16 6.13 1.75 -18.98
C LEU A 16 7.36 0.90 -19.32
N GLN A 17 7.30 -0.41 -19.10
CA GLN A 17 8.38 -1.32 -19.51
C GLN A 17 8.58 -1.40 -21.04
N PHE A 18 7.61 -0.93 -21.85
CA PHE A 18 7.78 -0.86 -23.30
C PHE A 18 8.52 0.41 -23.78
N GLN A 19 8.96 1.28 -22.88
CA GLN A 19 9.76 2.44 -23.26
C GLN A 19 11.11 2.02 -23.84
N PRO A 20 11.66 2.73 -24.85
CA PRO A 20 12.91 2.36 -25.52
C PRO A 20 14.09 2.18 -24.55
N PHE A 21 14.18 3.00 -23.51
CA PHE A 21 15.23 2.93 -22.49
C PHE A 21 15.30 1.55 -21.82
N MET A 22 14.14 0.92 -21.53
CA MET A 22 14.06 -0.38 -20.86
C MET A 22 14.68 -1.54 -21.65
N PHE A 23 14.87 -1.35 -22.96
CA PHE A 23 15.50 -2.32 -23.87
C PHE A 23 17.00 -2.09 -24.08
N THR A 24 17.61 -1.24 -23.26
CA THR A 24 19.02 -0.88 -23.37
C THR A 24 19.86 -1.45 -22.23
N LYS A 25 21.17 -1.57 -22.45
CA LYS A 25 22.10 -1.92 -21.37
C LYS A 25 22.17 -0.86 -20.28
N SER A 26 21.84 0.39 -20.60
CA SER A 26 21.73 1.48 -19.61
C SER A 26 20.64 1.21 -18.57
N PHE A 27 19.52 0.59 -18.92
CA PHE A 27 18.55 0.13 -17.92
C PHE A 27 19.17 -0.80 -16.90
N VAL A 28 20.02 -1.73 -17.33
CA VAL A 28 20.70 -2.66 -16.43
C VAL A 28 21.71 -1.94 -15.52
N SER A 29 22.53 -1.02 -16.07
CA SER A 29 23.54 -0.31 -15.28
C SER A 29 22.96 0.78 -14.39
N ASP A 30 22.04 1.58 -14.94
CA ASP A 30 21.60 2.83 -14.32
C ASP A 30 20.38 2.64 -13.40
N VAL A 31 19.65 1.51 -13.57
CA VAL A 31 18.53 1.14 -12.71
C VAL A 31 18.88 -0.06 -11.83
N LEU A 32 19.12 -1.24 -12.40
CA LEU A 32 19.29 -2.46 -11.60
C LEU A 32 20.57 -2.43 -10.76
N ILE A 33 21.73 -2.17 -11.36
CA ILE A 33 22.98 -2.15 -10.61
C ILE A 33 23.04 -0.96 -9.67
N ALA A 34 22.55 0.22 -10.11
CA ALA A 34 22.54 1.42 -9.29
C ALA A 34 21.69 1.27 -8.03
N SER A 35 20.50 0.64 -8.10
CA SER A 35 19.62 0.38 -6.94
C SER A 35 20.28 -0.51 -5.88
N ALA A 36 21.16 -1.41 -6.28
CA ALA A 36 21.84 -2.33 -5.39
C ALA A 36 23.07 -1.72 -4.69
N GLN A 37 23.58 -0.58 -5.15
CA GLN A 37 24.78 0.05 -4.59
C GLN A 37 24.56 0.44 -3.12
N GLY A 38 25.62 0.24 -2.31
CA GLY A 38 25.55 0.52 -0.86
C GLY A 38 24.82 -0.53 -0.04
N ASN A 39 24.11 -1.47 -0.66
CA ASN A 39 23.41 -2.54 0.04
C ASN A 39 24.36 -3.64 0.52
N PRO A 40 23.95 -4.39 1.59
CA PRO A 40 24.66 -5.58 2.03
C PRO A 40 24.81 -6.64 0.93
N GLY A 41 25.85 -7.51 1.05
CA GLY A 41 26.20 -8.50 0.03
C GLY A 41 25.07 -9.46 -0.37
N PHE A 42 24.10 -9.73 0.49
CA PHE A 42 22.94 -10.59 0.18
C PHE A 42 21.93 -9.92 -0.79
N VAL A 43 21.99 -8.59 -0.95
CA VAL A 43 21.25 -7.84 -1.96
C VAL A 43 22.13 -7.56 -3.17
N LEU A 44 23.32 -6.97 -2.95
CA LEU A 44 24.22 -6.53 -4.01
C LEU A 44 24.63 -7.68 -4.95
N ARG A 45 25.06 -8.82 -4.38
CA ARG A 45 25.58 -9.93 -5.20
C ARG A 45 24.53 -10.57 -6.10
N PRO A 46 23.32 -10.95 -5.61
CA PRO A 46 22.28 -11.50 -6.47
C PRO A 46 21.85 -10.52 -7.57
N THR A 47 21.72 -9.23 -7.25
CA THR A 47 21.36 -8.21 -8.24
C THR A 47 22.41 -8.07 -9.34
N ILE A 48 23.71 -8.00 -8.98
CA ILE A 48 24.79 -7.96 -9.96
C ILE A 48 24.82 -9.23 -10.82
N SER A 49 24.64 -10.41 -10.21
CA SER A 49 24.58 -11.67 -10.95
C SER A 49 23.42 -11.69 -11.94
N LEU A 50 22.23 -11.27 -11.52
CA LEU A 50 21.06 -11.13 -12.39
C LEU A 50 21.33 -10.13 -13.51
N ALA A 51 21.88 -8.96 -13.21
CA ALA A 51 22.21 -7.93 -14.17
C ALA A 51 23.16 -8.43 -15.27
N HIS A 52 24.22 -9.14 -14.90
CA HIS A 52 25.14 -9.75 -15.85
C HIS A 52 24.48 -10.83 -16.71
N TRP A 53 23.55 -11.60 -16.12
CA TRP A 53 22.86 -12.68 -16.85
C TRP A 53 21.86 -12.13 -17.88
N ILE A 54 21.14 -11.06 -17.55
CA ILE A 54 20.12 -10.49 -18.46
C ILE A 54 20.69 -9.47 -19.47
N ALA A 55 21.83 -8.82 -19.16
CA ALA A 55 22.39 -7.75 -19.98
C ALA A 55 22.66 -8.11 -21.45
N PRO A 56 23.11 -9.33 -21.79
CA PRO A 56 23.34 -9.74 -23.18
C PRO A 56 22.05 -9.69 -24.03
N ASP A 57 20.93 -10.14 -23.44
CA ASP A 57 19.63 -10.32 -24.09
C ASP A 57 18.55 -9.49 -23.43
N ILE A 58 18.89 -8.26 -22.99
CA ILE A 58 17.99 -7.39 -22.21
C ILE A 58 16.63 -7.17 -22.91
N ALA A 59 16.61 -7.14 -24.24
CA ALA A 59 15.36 -6.97 -24.98
C ALA A 59 14.37 -8.12 -24.75
N ILE A 60 14.87 -9.36 -24.69
CA ILE A 60 14.04 -10.54 -24.44
C ILE A 60 13.55 -10.55 -22.98
N TRP A 61 14.47 -10.28 -22.05
CA TRP A 61 14.15 -10.25 -20.62
C TRP A 61 13.16 -9.15 -20.27
N ASN A 62 13.38 -7.93 -20.81
CA ASN A 62 12.46 -6.84 -20.53
C ASN A 62 11.07 -7.08 -21.16
N ALA A 63 10.99 -7.68 -22.36
CA ALA A 63 9.72 -8.09 -22.93
C ALA A 63 9.00 -9.10 -22.04
N ALA A 64 9.74 -10.06 -21.42
CA ALA A 64 9.16 -10.98 -20.45
C ALA A 64 8.67 -10.26 -19.19
N PHE A 65 9.44 -9.33 -18.64
CA PHE A 65 9.06 -8.51 -17.47
C PHE A 65 7.81 -7.69 -17.73
N ALA A 66 7.75 -6.98 -18.86
CA ALA A 66 6.58 -6.25 -19.29
C ALA A 66 5.34 -7.17 -19.43
N SER A 67 5.52 -8.35 -20.04
CA SER A 67 4.44 -9.31 -20.21
C SER A 67 3.90 -9.82 -18.88
N ILE A 68 4.76 -10.11 -17.89
CA ILE A 68 4.35 -10.52 -16.54
C ILE A 68 3.48 -9.44 -15.89
N GLN A 69 3.91 -8.19 -15.93
CA GLN A 69 3.18 -7.07 -15.33
C GLN A 69 1.83 -6.83 -16.02
N VAL A 70 1.79 -6.88 -17.36
CA VAL A 70 0.54 -6.78 -18.12
C VAL A 70 -0.40 -7.92 -17.79
N LEU A 71 0.09 -9.16 -17.69
CA LEU A 71 -0.73 -10.32 -17.34
C LEU A 71 -1.29 -10.23 -15.91
N ILE A 72 -0.51 -9.76 -14.95
CA ILE A 72 -0.97 -9.48 -13.58
C ILE A 72 -2.08 -8.42 -13.63
N GLY A 73 -1.83 -7.30 -14.27
CA GLY A 73 -2.78 -6.21 -14.37
C GLY A 73 -4.08 -6.61 -15.06
N ALA A 74 -3.99 -7.24 -16.23
CA ALA A 74 -5.15 -7.73 -16.98
C ALA A 74 -5.93 -8.79 -16.19
N GLY A 75 -5.23 -9.73 -15.54
CA GLY A 75 -5.85 -10.76 -14.72
C GLY A 75 -6.61 -10.17 -13.52
N LEU A 76 -6.09 -9.14 -12.87
CA LEU A 76 -6.77 -8.42 -11.78
C LEU A 76 -8.01 -7.68 -12.28
N VAL A 77 -7.91 -6.96 -13.41
CA VAL A 77 -9.05 -6.24 -14.00
C VAL A 77 -10.13 -7.21 -14.44
N ILE A 78 -9.80 -8.24 -15.22
CA ILE A 78 -10.74 -9.25 -15.72
C ILE A 78 -11.36 -10.02 -14.55
N GLY A 79 -10.54 -10.46 -13.59
CA GLY A 79 -10.98 -11.18 -12.39
C GLY A 79 -11.98 -10.36 -11.56
N ALA A 80 -11.73 -9.05 -11.43
CA ALA A 80 -12.61 -8.14 -10.70
C ALA A 80 -13.91 -7.87 -11.46
N LEU A 81 -13.84 -7.55 -12.76
CA LEU A 81 -15.00 -7.22 -13.59
C LEU A 81 -15.89 -8.44 -13.87
N ARG A 82 -15.30 -9.63 -14.02
CA ARG A 82 -16.01 -10.88 -14.28
C ARG A 82 -16.35 -11.66 -13.00
N HIS A 83 -16.11 -11.11 -11.82
CA HIS A 83 -16.34 -11.74 -10.51
C HIS A 83 -15.73 -13.15 -10.42
N ARG A 84 -14.46 -13.32 -10.87
CA ARG A 84 -13.72 -14.58 -10.89
C ARG A 84 -12.73 -14.65 -9.72
N PRO A 85 -13.12 -15.17 -8.54
CA PRO A 85 -12.28 -15.15 -7.34
C PRO A 85 -11.01 -16.00 -7.49
N GLN A 86 -11.06 -17.09 -8.26
CA GLN A 86 -9.88 -17.92 -8.52
C GLN A 86 -8.84 -17.17 -9.36
N LEU A 87 -9.27 -16.47 -10.42
CA LEU A 87 -8.38 -15.64 -11.24
C LEU A 87 -7.75 -14.53 -10.39
N LEU A 88 -8.54 -13.86 -9.55
CA LEU A 88 -8.02 -12.86 -8.61
C LEU A 88 -6.96 -13.44 -7.66
N ARG A 89 -7.18 -14.63 -7.11
CA ARG A 89 -6.20 -15.27 -6.21
C ARG A 89 -4.90 -15.61 -6.94
N ILE A 90 -4.99 -16.18 -8.14
CA ILE A 90 -3.82 -16.55 -8.95
C ILE A 90 -3.02 -15.29 -9.31
N THR A 91 -3.69 -14.24 -9.79
CA THR A 91 -3.02 -13.01 -10.20
C THR A 91 -2.45 -12.23 -9.02
N LEU A 92 -3.12 -12.22 -7.86
CA LEU A 92 -2.55 -11.63 -6.63
C LEU A 92 -1.35 -12.42 -6.11
N ALA A 93 -1.40 -13.76 -6.15
CA ALA A 93 -0.24 -14.57 -5.79
C ALA A 93 0.95 -14.33 -6.73
N GLY A 94 0.69 -14.21 -8.04
CA GLY A 94 1.69 -13.81 -9.04
C GLY A 94 2.24 -12.41 -8.76
N SER A 95 1.37 -11.45 -8.42
CA SER A 95 1.76 -10.09 -8.00
C SER A 95 2.67 -10.13 -6.78
N PHE A 96 2.35 -10.93 -5.75
CA PHE A 96 3.21 -11.04 -4.55
C PHE A 96 4.60 -11.59 -4.89
N LEU A 97 4.66 -12.69 -5.63
CA LEU A 97 5.93 -13.28 -6.04
C LEU A 97 6.76 -12.27 -6.86
N TRP A 98 6.14 -11.62 -7.84
CA TRP A 98 6.79 -10.62 -8.67
C TRP A 98 7.27 -9.43 -7.85
N SER A 99 6.45 -8.90 -6.97
CA SER A 99 6.81 -7.78 -6.08
C SER A 99 8.01 -8.12 -5.18
N VAL A 100 8.06 -9.32 -4.60
CA VAL A 100 9.20 -9.74 -3.77
C VAL A 100 10.49 -9.83 -4.58
N LEU A 101 10.42 -10.38 -5.80
CA LEU A 101 11.58 -10.48 -6.68
C LEU A 101 12.08 -9.09 -7.11
N VAL A 102 11.17 -8.19 -7.50
CA VAL A 102 11.52 -6.81 -7.87
C VAL A 102 12.09 -6.05 -6.69
N TRP A 103 11.48 -6.16 -5.51
CA TRP A 103 11.95 -5.48 -4.30
C TRP A 103 13.39 -5.86 -3.94
N TRP A 104 13.69 -7.16 -4.02
CA TRP A 104 15.01 -7.67 -3.67
C TRP A 104 16.05 -7.42 -4.78
N LEU A 105 15.70 -7.73 -6.04
CA LEU A 105 16.65 -7.82 -7.14
C LEU A 105 16.71 -6.56 -8.03
N SER A 106 15.74 -5.66 -7.90
CA SER A 106 15.60 -4.49 -8.77
C SER A 106 15.56 -3.16 -8.02
N GLU A 107 14.93 -3.13 -6.84
CA GLU A 107 14.78 -1.91 -6.04
C GLU A 107 15.79 -1.83 -4.88
N GLY A 108 16.67 -2.82 -4.70
CA GLY A 108 17.62 -2.83 -3.60
C GLY A 108 16.95 -2.71 -2.23
N LEU A 109 15.84 -3.44 -2.02
CA LEU A 109 14.94 -3.36 -0.85
C LEU A 109 14.33 -1.95 -0.68
N GLY A 110 14.10 -1.24 -1.80
CA GLY A 110 13.55 0.12 -1.81
C GLY A 110 14.40 1.15 -1.07
N GLY A 111 15.71 0.93 -1.00
CA GLY A 111 16.62 1.82 -0.28
C GLY A 111 16.53 1.76 1.24
N SER A 112 15.75 0.83 1.83
CA SER A 112 15.51 0.74 3.27
C SER A 112 16.77 0.51 4.11
N LEU A 113 17.83 -0.06 3.52
CA LEU A 113 19.11 -0.34 4.19
C LEU A 113 20.22 0.66 3.84
N THR A 114 19.94 1.61 2.94
CA THR A 114 20.91 2.57 2.42
C THR A 114 20.55 4.02 2.69
N GLY A 115 19.60 4.26 3.59
CA GLY A 115 19.15 5.61 3.94
C GLY A 115 18.19 6.22 2.89
N GLY A 116 17.46 5.37 2.17
CA GLY A 116 16.42 5.80 1.23
C GLY A 116 15.35 6.65 1.88
N SER A 117 14.82 7.62 1.16
CA SER A 117 13.78 8.51 1.66
C SER A 117 12.39 8.00 1.28
N PRO A 118 11.43 7.98 2.19
CA PRO A 118 10.03 7.71 1.84
C PRO A 118 9.43 8.78 0.94
N LEU A 119 10.07 9.94 0.84
CA LEU A 119 9.67 10.99 -0.10
C LEU A 119 10.12 10.69 -1.54
N SER A 120 10.98 9.70 -1.75
CA SER A 120 11.40 9.20 -3.07
C SER A 120 11.09 7.72 -3.27
N GLY A 121 10.12 7.18 -2.52
CA GLY A 121 9.58 5.85 -2.75
C GLY A 121 10.02 4.76 -1.78
N ALA A 122 10.93 5.02 -0.78
CA ALA A 122 11.24 4.00 0.22
C ALA A 122 9.99 3.68 1.08
N PRO A 123 9.79 2.44 1.47
CA PRO A 123 10.61 1.22 1.36
C PRO A 123 10.48 0.45 0.04
N GLY A 124 10.03 1.08 -1.03
CA GLY A 124 9.80 0.50 -2.35
C GLY A 124 8.30 0.44 -2.69
N ALA A 125 7.98 0.84 -3.93
CA ALA A 125 6.59 0.83 -4.41
C ALA A 125 5.98 -0.58 -4.36
N VAL A 126 6.76 -1.60 -4.62
CA VAL A 126 6.30 -3.01 -4.64
C VAL A 126 5.83 -3.53 -3.28
N VAL A 127 6.30 -2.97 -2.16
CA VAL A 127 5.77 -3.28 -0.83
C VAL A 127 4.30 -2.87 -0.73
N LEU A 128 3.94 -1.74 -1.33
CA LEU A 128 2.56 -1.25 -1.36
C LEU A 128 1.66 -2.11 -2.26
N TYR A 129 2.20 -2.70 -3.34
CA TYR A 129 1.47 -3.71 -4.14
C TYR A 129 1.12 -4.94 -3.30
N VAL A 130 2.07 -5.42 -2.48
CA VAL A 130 1.81 -6.54 -1.57
C VAL A 130 0.73 -6.16 -0.55
N ILE A 131 0.86 -5.02 0.11
CA ILE A 131 -0.11 -4.54 1.11
C ILE A 131 -1.50 -4.40 0.47
N ALA A 132 -1.62 -3.71 -0.65
CA ALA A 132 -2.89 -3.54 -1.36
C ALA A 132 -3.47 -4.90 -1.80
N GLY A 133 -2.63 -5.79 -2.31
CA GLY A 133 -3.02 -7.13 -2.73
C GLY A 133 -3.57 -7.98 -1.59
N VAL A 134 -2.96 -7.92 -0.39
CA VAL A 134 -3.45 -8.62 0.80
C VAL A 134 -4.78 -8.04 1.27
N LEU A 135 -4.92 -6.71 1.30
CA LEU A 135 -6.16 -6.04 1.66
C LEU A 135 -7.30 -6.33 0.67
N LEU A 136 -6.97 -6.52 -0.60
CA LEU A 136 -7.92 -6.79 -1.68
C LEU A 136 -8.09 -8.29 -1.98
N TRP A 137 -7.42 -9.17 -1.21
CA TRP A 137 -7.53 -10.61 -1.40
C TRP A 137 -8.97 -11.08 -1.24
N PRO A 138 -9.49 -11.90 -2.17
CA PRO A 138 -10.84 -12.43 -2.06
C PRO A 138 -10.92 -13.48 -0.93
N GLY A 139 -11.73 -13.20 0.09
CA GLY A 139 -12.00 -14.13 1.19
C GLY A 139 -12.72 -15.41 0.74
N PRO A 140 -13.05 -16.32 1.68
CA PRO A 140 -13.86 -17.48 1.38
C PRO A 140 -15.26 -17.05 0.93
N SER A 141 -15.76 -17.67 -0.15
CA SER A 141 -17.12 -17.44 -0.66
C SER A 141 -18.11 -18.15 0.27
N THR A 142 -18.85 -17.40 1.04
CA THR A 142 -20.06 -17.89 1.69
C THR A 142 -21.20 -17.76 0.68
N GLY A 143 -21.49 -18.82 -0.01
CA GLY A 143 -22.65 -19.24 -0.82
C GLY A 143 -23.63 -18.27 -1.47
N GLU A 144 -23.60 -16.98 -1.19
CA GLU A 144 -24.45 -15.95 -1.78
C GLU A 144 -23.59 -14.83 -2.41
N ALA A 145 -24.12 -14.19 -3.44
CA ALA A 145 -23.45 -13.25 -4.35
C ALA A 145 -22.84 -11.98 -3.72
N GLN A 146 -22.42 -12.02 -2.46
CA GLN A 146 -21.71 -10.95 -1.79
C GLN A 146 -20.21 -11.08 -1.99
N MET A 147 -19.57 -9.97 -2.34
CA MET A 147 -18.11 -9.89 -2.42
C MET A 147 -17.49 -10.35 -1.10
N PRO A 148 -16.58 -11.34 -1.14
CA PRO A 148 -15.96 -11.85 0.08
C PRO A 148 -15.30 -10.72 0.87
N ALA A 149 -15.45 -10.75 2.21
CA ALA A 149 -14.78 -9.83 3.11
C ALA A 149 -13.25 -9.85 2.90
N PRO A 150 -12.54 -8.74 3.11
CA PRO A 150 -11.09 -8.72 2.98
C PRO A 150 -10.44 -9.72 3.94
N LEU A 151 -9.31 -10.31 3.52
CA LEU A 151 -8.58 -11.33 4.29
C LEU A 151 -8.06 -10.78 5.62
N LEU A 152 -7.63 -9.50 5.63
CA LEU A 152 -7.22 -8.81 6.85
C LEU A 152 -8.44 -8.18 7.52
N GLY A 153 -8.77 -8.64 8.71
CA GLY A 153 -9.71 -7.97 9.59
C GLY A 153 -9.25 -6.55 9.96
N GLY A 154 -10.17 -5.73 10.42
CA GLY A 154 -9.91 -4.34 10.76
C GLY A 154 -8.65 -4.08 11.61
N PRO A 155 -8.38 -4.85 12.69
CA PRO A 155 -7.17 -4.67 13.50
C PRO A 155 -5.87 -4.91 12.74
N ALA A 156 -5.79 -5.95 11.90
CA ALA A 156 -4.59 -6.26 11.13
C ALA A 156 -4.32 -5.19 10.04
N ALA A 157 -5.38 -4.72 9.37
CA ALA A 157 -5.25 -3.63 8.40
C ALA A 157 -4.76 -2.33 9.07
N ARG A 158 -5.27 -2.00 10.25
CA ARG A 158 -4.81 -0.85 11.05
C ARG A 158 -3.37 -1.01 11.54
N GLY A 159 -2.98 -2.22 11.94
CA GLY A 159 -1.59 -2.54 12.30
C GLY A 159 -0.63 -2.37 11.12
N THR A 160 -1.01 -2.83 9.93
CA THR A 160 -0.22 -2.64 8.70
C THR A 160 -0.12 -1.17 8.32
N TRP A 161 -1.21 -0.41 8.46
CA TRP A 161 -1.21 1.04 8.26
C TRP A 161 -0.24 1.75 9.19
N LEU A 162 -0.34 1.49 10.50
CA LEU A 162 0.57 2.06 11.50
C LEU A 162 2.01 1.69 11.21
N ALA A 163 2.29 0.41 10.91
CA ALA A 163 3.63 -0.06 10.63
C ALA A 163 4.27 0.65 9.44
N LEU A 164 3.52 0.81 8.33
CA LEU A 164 4.03 1.51 7.15
C LEU A 164 4.35 2.98 7.45
N TRP A 165 3.41 3.72 8.03
CA TRP A 165 3.61 5.14 8.30
C TRP A 165 4.67 5.41 9.37
N ALA A 166 4.73 4.57 10.41
CA ALA A 166 5.77 4.66 11.43
C ALA A 166 7.16 4.33 10.86
N PHE A 167 7.25 3.30 10.01
CA PHE A 167 8.50 2.95 9.33
C PHE A 167 8.95 4.05 8.36
N SER A 168 8.02 4.61 7.58
CA SER A 168 8.32 5.76 6.72
C SER A 168 8.80 6.97 7.53
N GLY A 169 8.13 7.28 8.65
CA GLY A 169 8.59 8.32 9.56
C GLY A 169 9.98 8.04 10.13
N PHE A 170 10.26 6.80 10.51
CA PHE A 170 11.58 6.37 10.98
C PHE A 170 12.67 6.57 9.93
N LEU A 171 12.43 6.17 8.68
CA LEU A 171 13.40 6.38 7.58
C LEU A 171 13.73 7.86 7.37
N LEU A 172 12.75 8.77 7.54
CA LEU A 172 13.03 10.20 7.46
C LEU A 172 13.94 10.72 8.59
N LEU A 173 14.02 10.00 9.71
CA LEU A 173 14.89 10.38 10.84
C LEU A 173 16.33 9.84 10.69
N GLU A 174 16.60 9.03 9.66
CA GLU A 174 17.95 8.56 9.39
C GLU A 174 18.90 9.71 9.02
N PRO A 175 20.21 9.63 9.38
CA PRO A 175 21.16 10.71 9.17
C PRO A 175 21.23 11.25 7.75
N ALA A 176 21.06 10.38 6.73
CA ALA A 176 21.08 10.78 5.34
C ALA A 176 19.94 11.77 5.01
N ASN A 177 18.74 11.53 5.54
CA ASN A 177 17.54 12.36 5.35
C ASN A 177 17.54 13.61 6.25
N GLN A 178 18.37 13.66 7.30
CA GLN A 178 18.53 14.79 8.22
C GLN A 178 19.67 15.71 7.85
N ALA A 179 20.46 15.38 6.82
CA ALA A 179 21.55 16.23 6.36
C ALA A 179 21.05 17.61 5.89
N LYS A 180 21.87 18.64 6.09
CA LYS A 180 21.53 20.00 5.65
C LYS A 180 21.24 20.02 4.14
N GLY A 181 20.05 20.45 3.77
CA GLY A 181 19.62 20.52 2.38
C GLY A 181 19.16 19.18 1.78
N ALA A 182 19.08 18.09 2.55
CA ALA A 182 18.65 16.76 2.04
C ALA A 182 17.31 16.84 1.31
N LEU A 183 16.29 17.45 1.91
CA LEU A 183 14.97 17.59 1.32
C LEU A 183 15.00 18.41 0.02
N SER A 184 15.68 19.55 0.03
CA SER A 184 15.79 20.41 -1.16
C SER A 184 16.57 19.72 -2.30
N SER A 185 17.63 18.97 -1.95
CA SER A 185 18.41 18.21 -2.92
C SER A 185 17.60 17.05 -3.52
N LEU A 186 16.82 16.33 -2.69
CA LEU A 186 15.94 15.25 -3.14
C LEU A 186 14.95 15.78 -4.18
N ILE A 187 14.24 16.87 -3.87
CA ILE A 187 13.24 17.46 -4.78
C ILE A 187 13.90 17.98 -6.06
N ALA A 188 15.08 18.61 -5.96
CA ALA A 188 15.81 19.07 -7.13
C ALA A 188 16.26 17.90 -8.03
N GLN A 189 16.73 16.81 -7.43
CA GLN A 189 17.13 15.60 -8.16
C GLN A 189 15.95 14.90 -8.83
N ALA A 190 14.77 14.85 -8.18
CA ALA A 190 13.56 14.32 -8.79
C ALA A 190 13.20 15.04 -10.11
N GLY A 191 13.50 16.33 -10.23
CA GLY A 191 13.30 17.10 -11.46
C GLY A 191 14.31 16.83 -12.58
N SER A 192 15.37 16.05 -12.32
CA SER A 192 16.40 15.78 -13.32
C SER A 192 15.88 14.93 -14.47
N GLY A 193 16.05 15.39 -15.69
CA GLY A 193 15.54 14.69 -16.89
C GLY A 193 14.05 14.91 -17.17
N GLU A 194 13.34 15.59 -16.30
CA GLU A 194 11.92 15.90 -16.48
C GLU A 194 11.70 17.04 -17.51
N PRO A 195 10.53 17.09 -18.15
CA PRO A 195 10.16 18.22 -19.00
C PRO A 195 10.27 19.57 -18.27
N GLY A 196 10.59 20.63 -19.01
CA GLY A 196 10.90 21.94 -18.43
C GLY A 196 9.88 22.49 -17.44
N PHE A 197 8.59 22.23 -17.63
CA PHE A 197 7.56 22.70 -16.70
C PHE A 197 7.60 21.95 -15.36
N VAL A 198 7.87 20.63 -15.36
CA VAL A 198 8.04 19.82 -14.12
C VAL A 198 9.34 20.24 -13.43
N ASN A 199 10.44 20.31 -14.17
CA ASN A 199 11.72 20.73 -13.60
C ASN A 199 11.63 22.14 -12.98
N SER A 200 10.94 23.09 -13.62
CA SER A 200 10.74 24.44 -13.06
C SER A 200 9.93 24.41 -11.76
N LEU A 201 8.87 23.61 -11.71
CA LEU A 201 8.07 23.42 -10.49
C LEU A 201 8.92 22.87 -9.34
N LEU A 202 9.66 21.80 -9.60
CA LEU A 202 10.46 21.11 -8.57
C LEU A 202 11.66 21.96 -8.13
N SER A 203 12.34 22.65 -9.07
CA SER A 203 13.40 23.58 -8.76
C SER A 203 12.93 24.76 -7.91
N GLY A 204 11.74 25.29 -8.19
CA GLY A 204 11.09 26.32 -7.38
C GLY A 204 10.79 25.83 -5.95
N ALA A 205 10.20 24.64 -5.83
CA ALA A 205 9.94 24.03 -4.51
C ALA A 205 11.25 23.76 -3.75
N ALA A 206 12.27 23.21 -4.41
CA ALA A 206 13.58 22.97 -3.80
C ALA A 206 14.23 24.28 -3.33
N ALA A 207 14.08 25.36 -4.08
CA ALA A 207 14.64 26.68 -3.72
C ALA A 207 14.00 27.22 -2.44
N THR A 208 12.68 27.08 -2.26
CA THR A 208 11.96 27.52 -1.03
C THR A 208 12.37 26.74 0.20
N LEU A 209 12.82 25.48 0.02
CA LEU A 209 13.17 24.57 1.13
C LEU A 209 14.66 24.58 1.48
N ARG A 210 15.53 25.31 0.75
CA ARG A 210 17.00 25.32 0.99
C ARG A 210 17.40 25.74 2.39
N GLY A 211 16.63 26.59 3.03
CA GLY A 211 16.94 27.14 4.37
C GLY A 211 16.28 26.38 5.52
N THR A 212 15.42 25.41 5.27
CA THR A 212 14.59 24.77 6.31
C THR A 212 15.34 23.77 7.17
N GLY A 213 16.53 23.30 6.72
CA GLY A 213 17.35 22.33 7.45
C GLY A 213 16.61 21.02 7.74
N PRO A 214 17.01 20.28 8.80
CA PRO A 214 16.36 19.01 9.16
C PRO A 214 14.94 19.17 9.72
N TRP A 215 14.54 20.36 10.13
CA TRP A 215 13.22 20.59 10.71
C TRP A 215 12.07 20.24 9.79
N SER A 216 12.25 20.44 8.49
CA SER A 216 11.22 20.11 7.49
C SER A 216 11.01 18.58 7.37
N THR A 217 12.08 17.80 7.36
CA THR A 217 11.99 16.33 7.34
C THR A 217 11.46 15.77 8.65
N MET A 218 11.87 16.36 9.81
CA MET A 218 11.31 16.00 11.11
C MET A 218 9.81 16.28 11.21
N LEU A 219 9.35 17.43 10.68
CA LEU A 219 7.93 17.75 10.65
C LEU A 219 7.15 16.75 9.79
N ILE A 220 7.66 16.40 8.61
CA ILE A 220 7.02 15.40 7.75
C ILE A 220 7.00 14.03 8.45
N ALA A 221 8.08 13.62 9.10
CA ALA A 221 8.12 12.37 9.89
C ALA A 221 7.06 12.36 10.99
N LEU A 222 6.90 13.48 11.71
CA LEU A 222 5.88 13.63 12.74
C LEU A 222 4.46 13.54 12.15
N VAL A 223 4.23 14.16 11.00
CA VAL A 223 2.93 14.07 10.28
C VAL A 223 2.65 12.63 9.86
N MET A 224 3.65 11.91 9.31
CA MET A 224 3.51 10.49 8.95
C MET A 224 3.14 9.64 10.17
N LEU A 225 3.84 9.84 11.28
CA LEU A 225 3.55 9.12 12.53
C LEU A 225 2.15 9.46 13.07
N ALA A 226 1.74 10.73 13.04
CA ALA A 226 0.41 11.16 13.45
C ALA A 226 -0.69 10.52 12.58
N ILE A 227 -0.51 10.45 11.27
CA ILE A 227 -1.41 9.76 10.33
C ILE A 227 -1.51 8.27 10.68
N GLY A 228 -0.36 7.63 10.93
CA GLY A 228 -0.31 6.22 11.32
C GLY A 228 -1.09 5.94 12.59
N ILE A 229 -0.82 6.69 13.66
CA ILE A 229 -1.45 6.54 14.98
C ILE A 229 -2.94 6.86 14.91
N ALA A 230 -3.32 7.98 14.32
CA ALA A 230 -4.70 8.44 14.32
C ALA A 230 -5.66 7.44 13.67
N VAL A 231 -5.29 6.86 12.52
CA VAL A 231 -6.11 5.85 11.84
C VAL A 231 -6.08 4.51 12.59
N ALA A 232 -4.93 4.11 13.14
CA ALA A 232 -4.82 2.86 13.87
C ALA A 232 -5.69 2.83 15.13
N PHE A 233 -5.76 3.94 15.86
CA PHE A 233 -6.51 4.09 17.10
C PHE A 233 -7.89 4.74 16.94
N ASP A 234 -8.37 4.87 15.70
CA ASP A 234 -9.72 5.39 15.38
C ASP A 234 -9.96 6.85 15.79
N PHE A 235 -8.89 7.65 15.87
CA PHE A 235 -8.96 9.07 16.16
C PHE A 235 -9.18 9.87 14.87
N HIS A 236 -10.39 10.36 14.65
CA HIS A 236 -10.78 11.09 13.43
C HIS A 236 -10.26 10.45 12.12
N PRO A 237 -10.42 9.12 11.92
CA PRO A 237 -9.71 8.37 10.89
C PRO A 237 -9.97 8.91 9.48
N ARG A 238 -11.17 9.41 9.18
CA ARG A 238 -11.49 9.99 7.87
C ARG A 238 -10.67 11.23 7.55
N SER A 239 -10.48 12.13 8.51
CA SER A 239 -9.66 13.34 8.33
C SER A 239 -8.19 12.98 8.10
N PHE A 240 -7.67 12.00 8.85
CA PHE A 240 -6.29 11.56 8.67
C PHE A 240 -6.08 10.72 7.41
N LEU A 241 -7.10 10.01 6.92
CA LEU A 241 -7.05 9.39 5.59
C LEU A 241 -7.03 10.44 4.47
N VAL A 242 -7.79 11.53 4.59
CA VAL A 242 -7.68 12.65 3.65
C VAL A 242 -6.28 13.28 3.72
N ALA A 243 -5.77 13.53 4.92
CA ALA A 243 -4.40 14.06 5.10
C ALA A 243 -3.35 13.13 4.47
N SER A 244 -3.51 11.81 4.61
CA SER A 244 -2.60 10.84 3.99
C SER A 244 -2.67 10.87 2.46
N ILE A 245 -3.84 11.06 1.87
CA ILE A 245 -4.00 11.21 0.41
C ILE A 245 -3.31 12.50 -0.06
N VAL A 246 -3.50 13.61 0.65
CA VAL A 246 -2.83 14.87 0.32
C VAL A 246 -1.31 14.72 0.40
N LEU A 247 -0.80 14.08 1.46
CA LEU A 247 0.62 13.82 1.62
C LEU A 247 1.14 12.89 0.51
N ALA A 248 0.42 11.81 0.18
CA ALA A 248 0.78 10.88 -0.87
C ALA A 248 0.88 11.56 -2.25
N VAL A 249 -0.08 12.44 -2.56
CA VAL A 249 -0.03 13.27 -3.78
C VAL A 249 1.14 14.23 -3.74
N GLY A 250 1.43 14.85 -2.59
CA GLY A 250 2.59 15.71 -2.39
C GLY A 250 3.91 14.95 -2.62
N ILE A 251 4.05 13.74 -2.07
CA ILE A 251 5.19 12.85 -2.31
C ILE A 251 5.30 12.54 -3.80
N TRP A 252 4.23 12.13 -4.44
CA TRP A 252 4.21 11.78 -5.85
C TRP A 252 4.65 12.93 -6.77
N VAL A 253 4.19 14.14 -6.49
CA VAL A 253 4.52 15.34 -7.29
C VAL A 253 5.95 15.82 -7.01
N PHE A 254 6.29 16.03 -5.73
CA PHE A 254 7.52 16.74 -5.36
C PHE A 254 8.70 15.81 -5.07
N GLY A 255 8.46 14.62 -4.57
CA GLY A 255 9.50 13.67 -4.22
C GLY A 255 9.81 12.65 -5.30
N GLU A 256 8.80 12.28 -6.08
CA GLU A 256 8.87 11.21 -7.08
C GLU A 256 8.73 11.72 -8.52
N ALA A 257 8.49 13.02 -8.73
CA ALA A 257 8.27 13.62 -10.04
C ALA A 257 7.31 12.79 -10.93
N PHE A 258 6.15 12.41 -10.37
CA PHE A 258 5.16 11.54 -11.02
C PHE A 258 5.69 10.13 -11.38
N GLY A 259 6.70 9.62 -10.65
CA GLY A 259 7.34 8.34 -10.94
C GLY A 259 8.29 8.40 -12.13
N ALA A 260 8.82 9.58 -12.46
CA ALA A 260 9.68 9.82 -13.62
C ALA A 260 9.06 9.35 -14.97
N ILE A 261 7.74 9.21 -15.06
CA ILE A 261 7.03 8.72 -16.25
C ILE A 261 7.33 9.59 -17.47
N LEU A 262 7.43 10.91 -17.28
CA LEU A 262 7.61 11.85 -18.37
C LEU A 262 9.06 11.92 -18.89
N THR A 263 10.02 11.30 -18.19
CA THR A 263 11.41 11.19 -18.64
C THR A 263 11.60 10.12 -19.71
N GLY A 264 10.65 9.20 -19.86
CA GLY A 264 10.82 7.99 -20.66
C GLY A 264 11.69 6.90 -20.00
N GLN A 265 11.97 7.04 -18.68
CA GLN A 265 12.80 6.12 -17.90
C GLN A 265 12.08 5.59 -16.63
N GLY A 266 10.87 6.05 -16.35
CA GLY A 266 10.07 5.55 -15.24
C GLY A 266 9.67 4.08 -15.44
N THR A 267 9.87 3.25 -14.42
CA THR A 267 9.54 1.82 -14.43
C THR A 267 8.09 1.55 -13.97
N ASP A 268 7.57 2.45 -13.16
CA ASP A 268 6.26 2.39 -12.53
C ASP A 268 5.83 3.81 -12.07
N PRO A 269 4.57 4.04 -11.67
CA PRO A 269 4.14 5.34 -11.16
C PRO A 269 4.62 5.65 -9.73
N ASN A 270 5.48 4.80 -9.16
CA ASN A 270 6.07 4.89 -7.83
C ASN A 270 5.04 4.81 -6.67
N SER A 271 5.43 5.24 -5.47
CA SER A 271 4.65 4.96 -4.25
C SER A 271 3.40 5.82 -4.10
N GLY A 272 3.38 7.03 -4.66
CA GLY A 272 2.27 7.97 -4.46
C GLY A 272 0.88 7.42 -4.79
N PRO A 273 0.61 6.93 -6.00
CA PRO A 273 -0.69 6.34 -6.36
C PRO A 273 -1.06 5.12 -5.52
N LEU A 274 -0.08 4.32 -5.11
CA LEU A 274 -0.29 3.15 -4.27
C LEU A 274 -0.64 3.52 -2.82
N LEU A 275 -0.05 4.57 -2.27
CA LEU A 275 -0.42 5.15 -0.97
C LEU A 275 -1.86 5.67 -0.99
N VAL A 276 -2.27 6.35 -2.08
CA VAL A 276 -3.65 6.75 -2.28
C VAL A 276 -4.58 5.54 -2.32
N LEU A 277 -4.22 4.49 -3.07
CA LEU A 277 -4.99 3.25 -3.13
C LEU A 277 -5.10 2.60 -1.75
N PHE A 278 -4.01 2.57 -0.96
CA PHE A 278 -4.03 2.05 0.40
C PHE A 278 -4.97 2.84 1.30
N ALA A 279 -4.95 4.17 1.24
CA ALA A 279 -5.88 5.01 1.98
C ALA A 279 -7.34 4.74 1.60
N LEU A 280 -7.64 4.52 0.32
CA LEU A 280 -8.98 4.16 -0.17
C LEU A 280 -9.40 2.75 0.29
N CYS A 281 -8.47 1.80 0.39
CA CYS A 281 -8.74 0.49 1.00
C CYS A 281 -9.12 0.63 2.47
N MET A 282 -8.38 1.44 3.24
CA MET A 282 -8.69 1.73 4.64
C MET A 282 -10.05 2.44 4.79
N TRP A 283 -10.33 3.40 3.91
CA TRP A 283 -11.62 4.12 3.89
C TRP A 283 -12.81 3.18 3.69
N SER A 284 -12.70 2.26 2.74
CA SER A 284 -13.75 1.28 2.47
C SER A 284 -14.00 0.34 3.65
N GLY A 285 -12.96 -0.01 4.40
CA GLY A 285 -13.05 -0.80 5.63
C GLY A 285 -13.80 -0.08 6.76
N LEU A 286 -13.64 1.25 6.87
CA LEU A 286 -14.39 2.06 7.86
C LEU A 286 -15.88 2.19 7.51
N ALA A 287 -16.22 2.20 6.22
CA ALA A 287 -17.60 2.32 5.77
C ALA A 287 -18.41 1.02 5.93
N GLY A 288 -17.73 -0.14 5.96
CA GLY A 288 -18.35 -1.46 6.06
C GLY A 288 -18.53 -1.99 7.50
N ALA A 289 -18.09 -1.26 8.51
CA ALA A 289 -18.31 -1.68 9.91
C ALA A 289 -19.79 -1.49 10.29
N PRO A 290 -20.53 -2.56 10.66
CA PRO A 290 -21.93 -2.41 11.07
C PRO A 290 -22.02 -1.54 12.32
N ALA A 291 -23.00 -0.64 12.36
CA ALA A 291 -23.31 0.27 13.47
C ALA A 291 -23.72 -0.44 14.78
N SER A 292 -23.68 -1.77 14.82
CA SER A 292 -24.19 -2.61 15.90
C SER A 292 -23.31 -2.73 17.14
N LEU A 293 -22.17 -2.04 17.23
CA LEU A 293 -21.30 -2.06 18.42
C LEU A 293 -21.31 -0.76 19.24
N GLN A 294 -22.19 0.19 18.93
CA GLN A 294 -22.28 1.46 19.69
C GLN A 294 -23.43 1.51 20.72
N THR A 295 -24.19 0.41 20.92
CA THR A 295 -25.35 0.44 21.82
C THR A 295 -25.27 -0.67 22.88
N THR A 296 -24.24 -0.67 23.73
CA THR A 296 -24.30 -1.37 25.03
C THR A 296 -23.42 -0.66 26.05
N ALA A 297 -23.71 0.61 26.29
CA ALA A 297 -23.26 1.32 27.48
C ALA A 297 -24.39 2.20 28.04
N THR A 298 -25.59 1.67 28.07
CA THR A 298 -26.64 2.13 29.01
C THR A 298 -26.73 1.09 30.10
N GLY A 299 -26.23 1.47 31.27
CA GLY A 299 -26.24 0.68 32.47
C GLY A 299 -27.66 0.24 32.88
N PRO A 300 -27.78 -0.79 33.75
CA PRO A 300 -29.07 -1.26 34.21
C PRO A 300 -29.74 -0.17 35.04
N GLY A 301 -30.78 0.45 34.45
CA GLY A 301 -31.69 1.31 35.18
C GLY A 301 -32.42 0.47 36.24
N PHE A 302 -32.24 0.84 37.48
CA PHE A 302 -33.07 0.40 38.60
C PHE A 302 -34.54 0.64 38.26
N ALA A 303 -35.32 -0.40 38.11
CA ALA A 303 -36.77 -0.34 38.15
C ALA A 303 -37.24 -0.50 39.61
N PRO A 304 -38.11 0.39 40.15
CA PRO A 304 -38.66 0.21 41.48
C PRO A 304 -39.71 -0.92 41.45
N GLU A 305 -39.57 -1.87 42.39
CA GLU A 305 -40.55 -2.88 42.74
C GLU A 305 -41.88 -2.20 43.12
N ALA A 306 -42.93 -2.50 42.38
CA ALA A 306 -44.32 -2.29 42.84
C ALA A 306 -44.88 -3.59 43.40
N LEU A 307 -44.93 -3.62 44.72
CA LEU A 307 -45.74 -4.60 45.50
C LEU A 307 -47.24 -4.41 45.21
N THR A 308 -47.88 -5.38 44.59
CA THR A 308 -49.31 -5.64 44.83
C THR A 308 -49.57 -7.13 44.72
N GLY A 309 -49.98 -7.72 45.86
CA GLY A 309 -50.43 -9.11 45.94
C GLY A 309 -51.81 -9.28 45.35
N SER A 310 -52.12 -10.46 44.94
CA SER A 310 -53.45 -11.09 45.16
C SER A 310 -53.38 -12.59 44.87
N THR A 311 -53.90 -13.29 45.83
CA THR A 311 -54.19 -14.71 46.03
C THR A 311 -55.13 -15.32 45.00
N SER A 312 -55.16 -16.64 45.03
CA SER A 312 -56.16 -17.64 44.56
C SER A 312 -55.79 -18.23 43.16
N GLY A 313 -55.73 -19.49 42.95
CA GLY A 313 -56.14 -20.68 43.66
C GLY A 313 -56.39 -21.80 42.66
N VAL A 314 -56.18 -23.05 43.08
CA VAL A 314 -56.86 -24.29 42.64
C VAL A 314 -56.28 -25.05 41.43
N ILE A 315 -55.56 -26.10 41.70
CA ILE A 315 -55.79 -27.57 41.54
C ILE A 315 -56.28 -28.07 40.15
N ALA A 316 -55.53 -28.98 39.57
CA ALA A 316 -55.87 -30.35 39.08
C ALA A 316 -54.74 -30.75 38.06
N ALA A 317 -53.97 -31.75 38.33
CA ALA A 317 -54.08 -33.19 38.40
C ALA A 317 -54.25 -33.86 37.01
N SER A 318 -53.37 -34.78 36.84
CA SER A 318 -53.43 -36.10 36.18
C SER A 318 -52.82 -36.13 34.80
N ALA A 319 -51.80 -36.82 34.65
CA ALA A 319 -51.53 -38.26 34.60
C ALA A 319 -51.44 -38.79 33.17
N SER A 320 -50.33 -39.40 32.95
CA SER A 320 -50.19 -40.73 32.38
C SER A 320 -49.80 -40.91 30.89
N ARG A 321 -48.75 -41.63 30.84
CA ARG A 321 -48.40 -42.85 30.05
C ARG A 321 -47.77 -42.61 28.70
N GLU A 322 -46.52 -43.01 28.66
CA GLU A 322 -45.96 -44.32 28.21
C GLU A 322 -46.44 -44.78 26.85
N LYS A 323 -45.52 -44.99 25.95
CA LYS A 323 -44.98 -46.26 25.41
C LYS A 323 -44.15 -46.04 24.15
N PHE A 324 -42.93 -46.49 24.20
CA PHE A 324 -42.32 -47.66 23.56
C PHE A 324 -42.29 -47.75 22.03
N ALA A 325 -41.04 -47.84 21.58
CA ALA A 325 -40.45 -48.85 20.68
C ALA A 325 -40.92 -48.85 19.21
N THR A 326 -40.06 -48.75 18.31
CA THR A 326 -39.04 -49.68 17.74
C THR A 326 -38.01 -48.88 16.96
#